data_fae22f0010136bf08d5e1b981ea0170e
#
_entry.id   fae22f0010136bf08d5e1b981ea0170e
#
_cell.length_a   1.000
_cell.length_b   1.000
_cell.length_c   1.000
_cell.angle_alpha   90.00
_cell.angle_beta   90.00
_cell.angle_gamma   90.00
#
_symmetry.space_group_name_H-M   'P 1'
#
loop_
_entity.id
_entity.type
_entity.pdbx_description
1 polymer ?
#
loop_
_entity_poly.entity_id
_entity_poly.type
_entity_poly.pdbx_seq_one_letter_code
_entity_poly.pdbx_strand_id
1 'polypeptide(L)'
;MATILDETAILRYLLKDNARQAQQVADVVSAGDAITYPEIIVRVAVVLRDAYHVPRSMIARVLEWLIDDVYVPEKTAVALALRYFGSTVMDFTDCMMLARNVLGGNRVLSFDKAFMKKVLP
;
A
#
# COMPACT_ATOMS: atom_id res chain seq x y z
N MET A 1 10.56 16.26 -13.19
CA MET A 1 9.15 15.94 -13.46
C MET A 1 8.78 14.66 -12.75
N ALA A 2 7.64 14.65 -12.10
CA ALA A 2 7.19 13.45 -11.38
C ALA A 2 6.81 12.33 -12.35
N THR A 3 7.15 11.11 -11.96
CA THR A 3 6.86 9.90 -12.75
C THR A 3 5.95 8.99 -11.92
N ILE A 4 4.79 8.68 -12.46
CA ILE A 4 3.87 7.75 -11.80
C ILE A 4 4.36 6.34 -12.00
N LEU A 5 4.51 5.61 -10.89
CA LEU A 5 4.79 4.18 -10.90
C LEU A 5 3.47 3.43 -10.76
N ASP A 6 3.18 2.57 -11.73
CA ASP A 6 2.05 1.66 -11.63
C ASP A 6 2.43 0.38 -10.87
N GLU A 7 1.50 -0.57 -10.76
CA GLU A 7 1.76 -1.81 -10.04
C GLU A 7 2.88 -2.63 -10.67
N THR A 8 3.00 -2.63 -12.01
CA THR A 8 4.05 -3.41 -12.68
C THR A 8 5.44 -2.84 -12.40
N ALA A 9 5.57 -1.51 -12.42
CA ALA A 9 6.83 -0.85 -12.09
C ALA A 9 7.24 -1.12 -10.64
N ILE A 10 6.30 -1.00 -9.71
CA ILE A 10 6.57 -1.25 -8.28
C ILE A 10 6.95 -2.72 -8.06
N LEU A 11 6.25 -3.66 -8.69
CA LEU A 11 6.59 -5.08 -8.57
C LEU A 11 7.99 -5.38 -9.10
N ARG A 12 8.41 -4.78 -10.23
CA ARG A 12 9.78 -4.95 -10.73
C ARG A 12 10.81 -4.39 -9.75
N TYR A 13 10.51 -3.25 -9.14
CA TYR A 13 11.38 -2.62 -8.15
C TYR A 13 11.54 -3.48 -6.90
N LEU A 14 10.44 -4.06 -6.40
CA LEU A 14 10.46 -4.87 -5.19
C LEU A 14 11.01 -6.28 -5.42
N LEU A 15 10.60 -6.95 -6.49
CA LEU A 15 10.96 -8.34 -6.75
C LEU A 15 12.32 -8.49 -7.42
N LYS A 16 12.72 -7.50 -8.21
CA LYS A 16 14.00 -7.50 -8.93
C LYS A 16 14.19 -8.72 -9.83
N ASP A 17 13.09 -9.25 -10.34
CA ASP A 17 13.08 -10.41 -11.22
C ASP A 17 13.42 -10.06 -12.68
N ASN A 18 13.52 -8.78 -12.98
CA ASN A 18 14.01 -8.26 -14.26
C ASN A 18 14.97 -7.10 -13.94
N ALA A 19 16.27 -7.39 -14.03
CA ALA A 19 17.29 -6.45 -13.58
C ALA A 19 17.25 -5.12 -14.30
N ARG A 20 16.98 -5.12 -15.62
CA ARG A 20 16.90 -3.87 -16.41
C ARG A 20 15.73 -3.02 -15.98
N GLN A 21 14.56 -3.62 -15.84
CA GLN A 21 13.35 -2.90 -15.43
C GLN A 21 13.44 -2.41 -13.98
N ALA A 22 13.97 -3.24 -13.09
CA ALA A 22 14.20 -2.85 -11.70
C ALA A 22 15.13 -1.64 -11.60
N GLN A 23 16.19 -1.63 -12.41
CA GLN A 23 17.14 -0.50 -12.43
C GLN A 23 16.49 0.76 -12.98
N GLN A 24 15.66 0.64 -14.01
CA GLN A 24 14.94 1.78 -14.57
C GLN A 24 14.05 2.44 -13.51
N VAL A 25 13.34 1.64 -12.71
CA VAL A 25 12.51 2.16 -11.62
C VAL A 25 13.39 2.76 -10.52
N ALA A 26 14.47 2.09 -10.15
CA ALA A 26 15.40 2.58 -9.12
C ALA A 26 15.98 3.94 -9.49
N ASP A 27 16.25 4.17 -10.77
CA ASP A 27 16.77 5.47 -11.24
C ASP A 27 15.74 6.58 -11.01
N VAL A 28 14.48 6.32 -11.27
CA VAL A 28 13.39 7.29 -11.03
C VAL A 28 13.24 7.56 -9.52
N VAL A 29 13.30 6.52 -8.70
CA VAL A 29 13.21 6.65 -7.24
C VAL A 29 14.39 7.46 -6.71
N SER A 30 15.61 7.12 -7.15
CA SER A 30 16.84 7.82 -6.70
C SER A 30 16.85 9.29 -7.08
N ALA A 31 16.22 9.65 -8.20
CA ALA A 31 16.12 11.04 -8.64
C ALA A 31 15.09 11.84 -7.81
N GLY A 32 14.31 11.19 -6.95
CA GLY A 32 13.26 11.84 -6.16
C GLY A 32 12.01 12.17 -6.96
N ASP A 33 11.82 11.53 -8.11
CA ASP A 33 10.73 11.85 -9.04
C ASP A 33 9.59 10.84 -9.01
N ALA A 34 9.69 9.79 -8.21
CA ALA A 34 8.71 8.72 -8.19
C ALA A 34 7.48 9.09 -7.37
N ILE A 35 6.30 8.89 -7.96
CA ILE A 35 5.03 9.01 -7.25
C ILE A 35 4.19 7.77 -7.49
N THR A 36 3.34 7.44 -6.53
CA THR A 36 2.30 6.44 -6.70
C THR A 36 1.08 6.84 -5.89
N TYR A 37 0.05 6.01 -5.87
CA TYR A 37 -1.23 6.36 -5.25
C TYR A 37 -1.73 5.22 -4.37
N PRO A 38 -2.60 5.50 -3.37
CA PRO A 38 -3.12 4.45 -2.49
C PRO A 38 -3.75 3.28 -3.23
N GLU A 39 -4.52 3.53 -4.30
CA GLU A 39 -5.15 2.47 -5.09
C GLU A 39 -4.12 1.55 -5.77
N ILE A 40 -2.96 2.09 -6.14
CA ILE A 40 -1.87 1.29 -6.71
C ILE A 40 -1.21 0.43 -5.63
N ILE A 41 -0.99 1.01 -4.45
CA ILE A 41 -0.45 0.26 -3.30
C ILE A 41 -1.36 -0.91 -2.93
N VAL A 42 -2.68 -0.70 -2.94
CA VAL A 42 -3.65 -1.77 -2.70
C VAL A 42 -3.47 -2.90 -3.71
N ARG A 43 -3.35 -2.58 -4.99
CA ARG A 43 -3.17 -3.60 -6.04
C ARG A 43 -1.87 -4.37 -5.89
N VAL A 44 -0.79 -3.67 -5.58
CA VAL A 44 0.51 -4.33 -5.33
C VAL A 44 0.40 -5.31 -4.16
N ALA A 45 -0.24 -4.90 -3.06
CA ALA A 45 -0.43 -5.78 -1.90
C ALA A 45 -1.21 -7.04 -2.26
N VAL A 46 -2.29 -6.90 -3.02
CA VAL A 46 -3.13 -8.02 -3.45
C VAL A 46 -2.34 -8.98 -4.35
N VAL A 47 -1.58 -8.45 -5.31
CA VAL A 47 -0.76 -9.28 -6.21
C VAL A 47 0.33 -10.02 -5.43
N LEU A 48 1.01 -9.35 -4.51
CA LEU A 48 2.03 -10.01 -3.68
C LEU A 48 1.44 -11.14 -2.85
N ARG A 49 0.24 -10.95 -2.30
CA ARG A 49 -0.45 -11.97 -1.51
C ARG A 49 -0.92 -13.14 -2.38
N ASP A 50 -1.61 -12.84 -3.48
CA ASP A 50 -2.37 -13.84 -4.24
C ASP A 50 -1.52 -14.54 -5.31
N ALA A 51 -0.64 -13.81 -5.99
CA ALA A 51 0.20 -14.37 -7.05
C ALA A 51 1.57 -14.86 -6.53
N TYR A 52 2.14 -14.18 -5.55
CA TYR A 52 3.48 -14.51 -5.04
C TYR A 52 3.47 -15.13 -3.65
N HIS A 53 2.29 -15.27 -3.04
CA HIS A 53 2.12 -15.91 -1.73
C HIS A 53 3.00 -15.32 -0.63
N VAL A 54 3.24 -14.01 -0.69
CA VAL A 54 4.00 -13.30 0.34
C VAL A 54 3.12 -13.14 1.58
N PRO A 55 3.63 -13.44 2.78
CA PRO A 55 2.86 -13.25 4.01
C PRO A 55 2.46 -11.78 4.21
N ARG A 56 1.28 -11.57 4.76
CA ARG A 56 0.71 -10.23 4.96
C ARG A 56 1.64 -9.32 5.77
N SER A 57 2.27 -9.84 6.82
CA SER A 57 3.20 -9.07 7.64
C SER A 57 4.42 -8.59 6.86
N MET A 58 4.92 -9.40 5.93
CA MET A 58 6.02 -9.02 5.07
C MET A 58 5.60 -8.00 4.02
N ILE A 59 4.41 -8.18 3.43
CA ILE A 59 3.84 -7.20 2.49
C ILE A 59 3.76 -5.83 3.16
N ALA A 60 3.21 -5.77 4.38
CA ALA A 60 3.11 -4.53 5.13
C ALA A 60 4.47 -3.87 5.31
N ARG A 61 5.48 -4.64 5.72
CA ARG A 61 6.82 -4.12 5.96
C ARG A 61 7.46 -3.57 4.70
N VAL A 62 7.39 -4.33 3.61
CA VAL A 62 8.01 -3.96 2.33
C VAL A 62 7.35 -2.71 1.76
N LEU A 63 6.03 -2.63 1.82
CA LEU A 63 5.31 -1.47 1.30
C LEU A 63 5.46 -0.24 2.21
N GLU A 64 5.65 -0.42 3.52
CA GLU A 64 6.01 0.70 4.40
C GLU A 64 7.36 1.30 3.99
N TRP A 65 8.33 0.49 3.62
CA TRP A 65 9.61 0.98 3.09
C TRP A 65 9.42 1.69 1.75
N LEU A 66 8.59 1.13 0.87
CA LEU A 66 8.34 1.73 -0.44
C LEU A 66 7.77 3.15 -0.31
N ILE A 67 6.78 3.34 0.55
CA ILE A 67 6.14 4.65 0.69
C ILE A 67 7.05 5.70 1.34
N ASP A 68 8.17 5.31 1.91
CA ASP A 68 9.22 6.23 2.34
C ASP A 68 10.14 6.64 1.18
N ASP A 69 10.24 5.81 0.15
CA ASP A 69 11.11 6.06 -0.99
C ASP A 69 10.42 6.83 -2.12
N VAL A 70 9.09 6.84 -2.16
CA VAL A 70 8.31 7.48 -3.20
C VAL A 70 7.29 8.43 -2.58
N TYR A 71 6.80 9.39 -3.36
CA TYR A 71 5.70 10.23 -2.91
C TYR A 71 4.38 9.47 -3.07
N VAL A 72 3.56 9.49 -2.02
CA VAL A 72 2.20 8.94 -2.06
C VAL A 72 1.26 9.85 -1.28
N PRO A 73 0.11 10.25 -1.87
CA PRO A 73 -0.90 11.00 -1.14
C PRO A 73 -1.44 10.19 0.02
N GLU A 74 -1.86 10.86 1.09
CA GLU A 74 -2.40 10.22 2.29
C GLU A 74 -1.41 9.21 2.93
N LYS A 75 -0.14 9.53 2.88
CA LYS A 75 0.92 8.62 3.37
C LYS A 75 0.64 8.07 4.76
N THR A 76 0.19 8.93 5.70
CA THR A 76 -0.10 8.50 7.07
C THR A 76 -1.22 7.48 7.13
N ALA A 77 -2.29 7.69 6.35
CA ALA A 77 -3.39 6.74 6.27
C ALA A 77 -2.94 5.42 5.63
N VAL A 78 -2.16 5.50 4.56
CA VAL A 78 -1.61 4.30 3.90
C VAL A 78 -0.72 3.51 4.86
N ALA A 79 0.14 4.18 5.60
CA ALA A 79 1.03 3.53 6.58
C ALA A 79 0.23 2.80 7.66
N LEU A 80 -0.82 3.42 8.19
CA LEU A 80 -1.68 2.79 9.18
C LEU A 80 -2.47 1.62 8.59
N ALA A 81 -2.99 1.80 7.37
CA ALA A 81 -3.68 0.72 6.65
C ALA A 81 -2.77 -0.49 6.42
N LEU A 82 -1.50 -0.26 6.10
CA LEU A 82 -0.52 -1.34 5.95
C LEU A 82 -0.31 -2.10 7.26
N ARG A 83 -0.26 -1.41 8.40
CA ARG A 83 -0.18 -2.08 9.71
C ARG A 83 -1.39 -2.95 9.97
N TYR A 84 -2.58 -2.46 9.67
CA TYR A 84 -3.79 -3.26 9.79
C TYR A 84 -3.76 -4.46 8.85
N PHE A 85 -3.31 -4.26 7.62
CA PHE A 85 -3.21 -5.33 6.63
C PHE A 85 -2.25 -6.43 7.11
N GLY A 86 -1.12 -6.05 7.69
CA GLY A 86 -0.11 -7.00 8.18
C GLY A 86 -0.51 -7.74 9.44
N SER A 87 -1.44 -7.21 10.23
CA SER A 87 -1.82 -7.76 11.54
C SER A 87 -3.22 -8.33 11.61
N THR A 88 -3.98 -8.27 10.52
CA THR A 88 -5.36 -8.79 10.46
C THR A 88 -5.57 -9.57 9.17
N VAL A 89 -6.80 -10.05 8.96
CA VAL A 89 -7.20 -10.70 7.71
C VAL A 89 -8.15 -9.80 6.89
N MET A 90 -8.26 -8.52 7.27
CA MET A 90 -9.15 -7.60 6.55
C MET A 90 -8.63 -7.33 5.14
N ASP A 91 -9.56 -7.11 4.21
CA ASP A 91 -9.21 -6.61 2.88
C ASP A 91 -8.53 -5.25 3.01
N PHE A 92 -7.62 -4.95 2.08
CA PHE A 92 -6.87 -3.70 2.15
C PHE A 92 -7.79 -2.48 2.08
N THR A 93 -8.88 -2.55 1.31
CA THR A 93 -9.87 -1.48 1.24
C THR A 93 -10.47 -1.19 2.61
N ASP A 94 -10.80 -2.23 3.37
CA ASP A 94 -11.31 -2.08 4.74
C ASP A 94 -10.24 -1.49 5.66
N CYS A 95 -8.98 -1.89 5.49
CA CYS A 95 -7.87 -1.30 6.23
C CYS A 95 -7.75 0.19 5.96
N MET A 96 -7.92 0.61 4.71
CA MET A 96 -7.89 2.03 4.34
C MET A 96 -9.05 2.81 4.94
N MET A 97 -10.26 2.25 4.91
CA MET A 97 -11.41 2.90 5.53
C MET A 97 -11.21 3.08 7.04
N LEU A 98 -10.72 2.03 7.71
CA LEU A 98 -10.45 2.09 9.14
C LEU A 98 -9.37 3.13 9.46
N ALA A 99 -8.31 3.19 8.68
CA ALA A 99 -7.25 4.18 8.84
C ALA A 99 -7.79 5.61 8.71
N ARG A 100 -8.61 5.86 7.71
CA ARG A 100 -9.23 7.18 7.51
C ARG A 100 -10.21 7.52 8.63
N ASN A 101 -10.93 6.53 9.15
CA ASN A 101 -11.82 6.72 10.31
C ASN A 101 -11.01 7.14 11.54
N VAL A 102 -9.92 6.43 11.83
CA VAL A 102 -9.10 6.68 13.02
C VAL A 102 -8.35 8.00 12.93
N LEU A 103 -7.74 8.29 11.78
CA LEU A 103 -6.87 9.47 11.60
C LEU A 103 -7.65 10.72 11.23
N GLY A 104 -8.65 10.58 10.36
CA GLY A 104 -9.36 11.72 9.79
C GLY A 104 -10.65 12.09 10.51
N GLY A 105 -11.07 11.31 11.51
CA GLY A 105 -12.32 11.51 12.20
C GLY A 105 -13.55 11.33 11.32
N ASN A 106 -13.39 10.68 10.18
CA ASN A 106 -14.51 10.39 9.29
C ASN A 106 -15.40 9.31 9.89
N ARG A 107 -16.69 9.46 9.75
CA ARG A 107 -17.62 8.38 10.07
C ARG A 107 -17.61 7.36 8.96
N VAL A 108 -17.89 6.10 9.31
CA VAL A 108 -18.05 5.01 8.35
C VAL A 108 -19.47 4.48 8.45
N LEU A 109 -20.13 4.34 7.33
CA LEU A 109 -21.40 3.63 7.22
C LEU A 109 -21.19 2.36 6.42
N SER A 110 -21.41 1.22 7.07
CA SER A 110 -21.32 -0.09 6.44
C SER A 110 -22.38 -0.99 7.04
N PHE A 111 -22.85 -1.93 6.25
CA PHE A 111 -23.77 -2.97 6.72
C PHE A 111 -23.05 -4.29 7.07
N ASP A 112 -21.71 -4.27 6.98
CA ASP A 112 -20.89 -5.35 7.50
C ASP A 112 -20.73 -5.17 9.01
N LYS A 113 -21.42 -6.01 9.77
CA LYS A 113 -21.45 -5.89 11.23
C LYS A 113 -20.09 -6.15 11.87
N ALA A 114 -19.32 -7.09 11.32
CA ALA A 114 -18.00 -7.41 11.84
C ALA A 114 -17.05 -6.23 11.66
N PHE A 115 -17.12 -5.58 10.51
CA PHE A 115 -16.30 -4.40 10.24
C PHE A 115 -16.70 -3.25 11.15
N MET A 116 -18.00 -2.99 11.31
CA MET A 116 -18.48 -1.87 12.13
C MET A 116 -18.10 -1.97 13.60
N LYS A 117 -17.80 -3.16 14.10
CA LYS A 117 -17.28 -3.33 15.47
C LYS A 117 -15.89 -2.73 15.65
N LYS A 118 -15.14 -2.55 14.58
CA LYS A 118 -13.77 -2.01 14.61
C LYS A 118 -13.74 -0.50 14.42
N VAL A 119 -14.82 0.08 13.92
CA VAL A 119 -14.91 1.49 13.55
C VAL A 119 -15.16 2.33 14.81
N LEU A 120 -14.45 3.47 14.90
CA LEU A 120 -14.71 4.46 15.95
C LEU A 120 -16.02 5.19 15.69
N PRO A 121 -16.80 5.50 16.74
CA PRO A 121 -18.07 6.18 16.60
C PRO A 121 -17.95 7.63 16.09
#